data_efb1f52df73cd226975269f6bf93477b
#
_entry.id   efb1f52df73cd226975269f6bf93477b
#
_cell.length_a   1.000
_cell.length_b   1.000
_cell.length_c   1.000
_cell.angle_alpha   90.00
_cell.angle_beta   90.00
_cell.angle_gamma   90.00
#
_symmetry.space_group_name_H-M   'P 1'
#
loop_
_entity.id
_entity.type
_entity.pdbx_description
1 polymer ?
#
loop_
_entity_poly.entity_id
_entity_poly.type
_entity_poly.pdbx_seq_one_letter_code
_entity_poly.pdbx_strand_id
1 'polypeptide(L)'
;RHMAPEVIRVVPIALLMASLSIATPVMSDSAGAYPETPWGYDTPAGRCVVCHSLEKGGPFRVAPNLWNIMDAEKARDSAWYAYSPALIEMGGTWTAEEMDRFLEDASKFAPGSTKSIRVEDPQERQEIIDYLLTLMD
;
A
#
# COMPACT_ATOMS: atom_id res chain seq x y z
N ARG A 1 -98.63 15.34 -13.54
CA ARG A 1 -97.46 15.28 -12.68
C ARG A 1 -96.41 14.37 -13.36
N HIS A 2 -95.50 15.04 -14.05
CA HIS A 2 -94.39 14.37 -14.70
C HIS A 2 -93.20 14.41 -13.74
N MET A 3 -92.80 13.29 -13.33
CA MET A 3 -91.49 13.08 -12.59
C MET A 3 -90.41 12.89 -13.66
N ALA A 4 -89.50 13.81 -13.68
CA ALA A 4 -88.31 13.71 -14.51
C ALA A 4 -87.32 12.75 -13.87
N PRO A 5 -86.62 11.92 -14.59
CA PRO A 5 -85.60 11.05 -14.05
C PRO A 5 -84.33 11.81 -13.71
N GLU A 6 -83.80 11.58 -12.49
CA GLU A 6 -82.49 12.08 -12.08
C GLU A 6 -81.36 11.34 -12.84
N VAL A 7 -80.55 12.16 -13.48
CA VAL A 7 -79.37 11.64 -14.18
C VAL A 7 -78.22 11.54 -13.17
N ILE A 8 -77.94 10.36 -12.77
CA ILE A 8 -76.76 10.06 -11.93
C ILE A 8 -75.50 10.30 -12.75
N ARG A 9 -74.79 11.39 -12.48
CA ARG A 9 -73.49 11.65 -13.03
C ARG A 9 -72.43 10.73 -12.34
N VAL A 10 -71.99 9.74 -13.07
CA VAL A 10 -70.83 8.92 -12.65
C VAL A 10 -69.57 9.70 -12.98
N VAL A 11 -68.91 10.17 -11.92
CA VAL A 11 -67.59 10.81 -12.01
C VAL A 11 -66.57 9.70 -12.11
N PRO A 12 -65.74 9.62 -13.17
CA PRO A 12 -64.66 8.64 -13.21
C PRO A 12 -63.57 9.04 -12.22
N ILE A 13 -63.32 8.19 -11.23
CA ILE A 13 -62.16 8.29 -10.35
C ILE A 13 -60.95 7.87 -11.19
N ALA A 14 -60.23 8.88 -11.67
CA ALA A 14 -58.92 8.64 -12.27
C ALA A 14 -57.95 8.17 -11.19
N LEU A 15 -57.64 6.89 -11.20
CA LEU A 15 -56.61 6.27 -10.33
C LEU A 15 -55.26 6.81 -10.78
N LEU A 16 -54.72 7.80 -10.05
CA LEU A 16 -53.37 8.29 -10.25
C LEU A 16 -52.44 7.22 -9.66
N MET A 17 -51.92 6.33 -10.51
CA MET A 17 -50.82 5.43 -10.16
C MET A 17 -49.56 6.27 -10.02
N ALA A 18 -49.25 6.71 -8.81
CA ALA A 18 -47.95 7.25 -8.47
C ALA A 18 -46.96 6.11 -8.50
N SER A 19 -46.18 6.01 -9.57
CA SER A 19 -45.04 5.11 -9.65
C SER A 19 -43.96 5.59 -8.66
N LEU A 20 -43.91 4.98 -7.51
CA LEU A 20 -42.86 5.18 -6.54
C LEU A 20 -41.57 4.52 -7.11
N SER A 21 -40.77 5.31 -7.82
CA SER A 21 -39.40 4.89 -8.22
C SER A 21 -38.57 4.78 -6.96
N ILE A 22 -38.43 3.58 -6.45
CA ILE A 22 -37.45 3.27 -5.40
C ILE A 22 -36.10 3.32 -6.09
N ALA A 23 -35.41 4.48 -5.98
CA ALA A 23 -34.00 4.56 -6.31
C ALA A 23 -33.25 3.70 -5.29
N THR A 24 -32.87 2.50 -5.68
CA THR A 24 -31.92 1.71 -4.91
C THR A 24 -30.62 2.51 -4.87
N PRO A 25 -30.07 2.82 -3.68
CA PRO A 25 -28.73 3.38 -3.63
C PRO A 25 -27.81 2.31 -4.23
N VAL A 26 -27.20 2.64 -5.38
CA VAL A 26 -26.03 1.92 -5.84
C VAL A 26 -25.00 2.18 -4.76
N MET A 27 -24.84 1.23 -3.82
CA MET A 27 -23.65 1.19 -3.01
C MET A 27 -22.51 1.04 -4.00
N SER A 28 -21.85 2.17 -4.29
CA SER A 28 -20.50 2.12 -4.86
C SER A 28 -19.71 1.27 -3.90
N ASP A 29 -19.45 0.04 -4.31
CA ASP A 29 -18.50 -0.83 -3.66
C ASP A 29 -17.12 -0.19 -3.88
N SER A 30 -16.82 0.81 -3.07
CA SER A 30 -15.45 1.25 -2.85
C SER A 30 -14.78 0.22 -1.95
N ALA A 31 -14.94 -1.06 -2.33
CA ALA A 31 -14.06 -2.11 -1.85
C ALA A 31 -12.65 -1.65 -2.20
N GLY A 32 -12.00 -1.10 -1.20
CA GLY A 32 -10.67 -0.57 -1.14
C GLY A 32 -9.96 -0.52 -2.48
N ALA A 33 -10.12 0.59 -3.21
CA ALA A 33 -9.15 0.90 -4.24
C ALA A 33 -7.79 0.90 -3.53
N TYR A 34 -7.05 -0.20 -3.70
CA TYR A 34 -5.63 -0.17 -3.36
C TYR A 34 -5.08 1.06 -4.06
N PRO A 35 -4.34 1.93 -3.35
CA PRO A 35 -3.72 3.05 -4.02
C PRO A 35 -3.01 2.50 -5.26
N GLU A 36 -3.25 3.07 -6.42
CA GLU A 36 -2.69 2.60 -7.70
C GLU A 36 -1.18 2.46 -7.63
N THR A 37 -0.56 3.23 -6.75
CA THR A 37 0.86 3.15 -6.44
C THR A 37 1.07 3.01 -4.93
N PRO A 38 1.93 2.09 -4.47
CA PRO A 38 2.32 2.02 -3.07
C PRO A 38 2.94 3.35 -2.60
N TRP A 39 2.72 3.69 -1.33
CA TRP A 39 3.35 4.86 -0.73
C TRP A 39 4.87 4.81 -0.92
N GLY A 40 5.45 5.91 -1.42
CA GLY A 40 6.88 6.02 -1.69
C GLY A 40 7.33 5.49 -3.06
N TYR A 41 6.43 5.05 -3.93
CA TYR A 41 6.79 4.53 -5.26
C TYR A 41 7.55 5.54 -6.13
N ASP A 42 7.21 6.81 -6.05
CA ASP A 42 7.81 7.94 -6.78
C ASP A 42 9.00 8.60 -6.06
N THR A 43 9.53 7.93 -5.04
CA THR A 43 10.72 8.36 -4.29
C THR A 43 11.98 7.65 -4.79
N PRO A 44 13.19 8.09 -4.39
CA PRO A 44 14.43 7.38 -4.67
C PRO A 44 14.41 5.90 -4.25
N ALA A 45 13.67 5.57 -3.18
CA ALA A 45 13.51 4.19 -2.73
C ALA A 45 12.31 3.46 -3.40
N GLY A 46 11.78 3.98 -4.51
CA GLY A 46 10.61 3.43 -5.20
C GLY A 46 10.73 1.95 -5.57
N ARG A 47 11.92 1.49 -5.94
CA ARG A 47 12.17 0.07 -6.20
C ARG A 47 12.02 -0.83 -4.96
N CYS A 48 12.14 -0.28 -3.76
CA CYS A 48 12.02 -1.02 -2.52
C CYS A 48 10.56 -1.31 -2.15
N VAL A 49 9.61 -0.45 -2.58
CA VAL A 49 8.20 -0.56 -2.19
C VAL A 49 7.49 -1.75 -2.80
N VAL A 50 8.08 -2.42 -3.77
CA VAL A 50 7.57 -3.69 -4.30
C VAL A 50 7.51 -4.75 -3.18
N CYS A 51 8.49 -4.73 -2.28
CA CYS A 51 8.64 -5.70 -1.19
C CYS A 51 8.48 -5.09 0.21
N HIS A 52 8.87 -3.84 0.40
CA HIS A 52 8.91 -3.17 1.70
C HIS A 52 7.84 -2.09 1.82
N SER A 53 7.37 -1.82 3.03
CA SER A 53 6.72 -0.57 3.37
C SER A 53 7.77 0.45 3.83
N LEU A 54 7.55 1.73 3.56
CA LEU A 54 8.46 2.81 3.92
C LEU A 54 7.86 3.75 4.97
N GLU A 55 6.55 3.74 5.15
CA GLU A 55 5.84 4.60 6.09
C GLU A 55 6.08 4.19 7.55
N LYS A 56 6.05 5.15 8.46
CA LYS A 56 6.17 4.91 9.90
C LYS A 56 5.07 3.96 10.38
N GLY A 57 5.48 2.86 11.03
CA GLY A 57 4.54 1.84 11.50
C GLY A 57 3.88 1.02 10.40
N GLY A 58 4.38 1.12 9.17
CA GLY A 58 3.87 0.33 8.05
C GLY A 58 4.03 -1.18 8.25
N PRO A 59 3.17 -1.98 7.60
CA PRO A 59 3.13 -3.42 7.80
C PRO A 59 4.34 -4.13 7.18
N PHE A 60 4.61 -5.34 7.63
CA PHE A 60 5.41 -6.28 6.82
C PHE A 60 4.64 -6.56 5.52
N ARG A 61 5.36 -6.56 4.43
CA ARG A 61 4.86 -6.96 3.12
C ARG A 61 5.56 -8.26 2.70
N VAL A 62 6.20 -8.28 1.55
CA VAL A 62 7.11 -9.38 1.16
C VAL A 62 8.38 -9.35 2.00
N ALA A 63 8.70 -8.20 2.55
CA ALA A 63 9.86 -7.96 3.39
C ALA A 63 9.52 -6.96 4.52
N PRO A 64 10.41 -6.78 5.51
CA PRO A 64 10.19 -5.87 6.64
C PRO A 64 10.05 -4.41 6.23
N ASN A 65 9.43 -3.62 7.10
CA ASN A 65 9.35 -2.17 6.96
C ASN A 65 10.74 -1.52 7.03
N LEU A 66 10.99 -0.48 6.23
CA LEU A 66 12.28 0.22 6.16
C LEU A 66 12.32 1.53 6.98
N TRP A 67 11.24 1.92 7.65
CA TRP A 67 11.28 3.07 8.55
C TRP A 67 12.30 2.83 9.66
N ASN A 68 13.13 3.80 9.97
CA ASN A 68 14.24 3.66 10.93
C ASN A 68 15.22 2.51 10.57
N ILE A 69 15.42 2.22 9.29
CA ILE A 69 16.37 1.16 8.90
C ILE A 69 17.82 1.59 9.04
N MET A 70 18.11 2.87 8.78
CA MET A 70 19.46 3.40 8.93
C MET A 70 19.85 3.38 10.42
N ASP A 71 21.07 3.01 10.71
CA ASP A 71 21.63 2.79 12.05
C ASP A 71 20.96 1.69 12.90
N ALA A 72 19.94 1.01 12.35
CA ALA A 72 19.31 -0.12 13.03
C ALA A 72 20.17 -1.39 12.91
N GLU A 73 20.01 -2.29 13.87
CA GLU A 73 20.61 -3.62 13.79
C GLU A 73 20.11 -4.38 12.55
N LYS A 74 21.02 -5.09 11.88
CA LYS A 74 20.63 -6.01 10.81
C LYS A 74 19.75 -7.12 11.38
N ALA A 75 18.74 -7.52 10.58
CA ALA A 75 17.76 -8.52 11.00
C ALA A 75 17.01 -8.16 12.31
N ARG A 76 16.74 -6.88 12.53
CA ARG A 76 16.17 -6.32 13.78
C ARG A 76 14.76 -6.82 14.12
N ASP A 77 13.98 -7.21 13.11
CA ASP A 77 12.59 -7.61 13.29
C ASP A 77 12.47 -9.09 13.60
N SER A 78 12.54 -9.45 14.88
CA SER A 78 12.43 -10.84 15.33
C SER A 78 11.12 -11.55 14.91
N ALA A 79 10.08 -10.78 14.62
CA ALA A 79 8.82 -11.30 14.08
C ALA A 79 8.91 -11.69 12.59
N TRP A 80 9.94 -11.24 11.89
CA TRP A 80 10.17 -11.59 10.49
C TRP A 80 11.02 -12.86 10.38
N TYR A 81 10.41 -13.95 9.95
CA TYR A 81 11.05 -15.27 9.90
C TYR A 81 11.97 -15.51 8.69
N ALA A 82 11.94 -14.62 7.69
CA ALA A 82 12.61 -14.86 6.41
C ALA A 82 13.93 -14.08 6.22
N TYR A 83 14.58 -13.66 7.32
CA TYR A 83 15.95 -13.20 7.22
C TYR A 83 16.88 -14.37 6.85
N SER A 84 17.80 -14.14 5.92
CA SER A 84 18.81 -15.14 5.61
C SER A 84 19.77 -15.32 6.79
N PRO A 85 20.20 -16.55 7.08
CA PRO A 85 21.19 -16.80 8.11
C PRO A 85 22.46 -15.94 7.95
N ALA A 86 22.91 -15.75 6.71
CA ALA A 86 24.07 -14.91 6.42
C ALA A 86 23.92 -13.47 6.92
N LEU A 87 22.72 -12.87 6.81
CA LEU A 87 22.46 -11.52 7.29
C LEU A 87 22.37 -11.46 8.82
N ILE A 88 21.79 -12.49 9.43
CA ILE A 88 21.69 -12.62 10.89
C ILE A 88 23.10 -12.78 11.51
N GLU A 89 23.90 -13.68 10.95
CA GLU A 89 25.27 -13.97 11.43
C GLU A 89 26.21 -12.78 11.24
N MET A 90 26.03 -11.99 10.19
CA MET A 90 26.82 -10.79 9.96
C MET A 90 26.68 -9.79 11.11
N GLY A 91 25.47 -9.60 11.64
CA GLY A 91 25.20 -8.66 12.73
C GLY A 91 25.56 -7.22 12.41
N GLY A 92 25.73 -6.41 13.45
CA GLY A 92 26.04 -4.99 13.32
C GLY A 92 24.85 -4.17 12.81
N THR A 93 25.08 -2.89 12.53
CA THR A 93 24.06 -1.91 12.15
C THR A 93 24.17 -1.56 10.67
N TRP A 94 23.09 -1.01 10.12
CA TRP A 94 23.05 -0.50 8.76
C TRP A 94 23.64 0.91 8.68
N THR A 95 24.94 1.03 8.66
CA THR A 95 25.59 2.30 8.34
C THR A 95 25.39 2.67 6.86
N ALA A 96 25.58 3.94 6.51
CA ALA A 96 25.49 4.37 5.12
C ALA A 96 26.46 3.61 4.20
N GLU A 97 27.69 3.35 4.68
CA GLU A 97 28.68 2.58 3.95
C GLU A 97 28.25 1.12 3.73
N GLU A 98 27.72 0.47 4.76
CA GLU A 98 27.25 -0.91 4.63
C GLU A 98 25.99 -1.01 3.76
N MET A 99 25.09 -0.01 3.84
CA MET A 99 23.93 0.06 2.97
C MET A 99 24.37 0.23 1.50
N ASP A 100 25.35 1.08 1.21
CA ASP A 100 25.88 1.23 -0.15
C ASP A 100 26.41 -0.09 -0.70
N ARG A 101 27.24 -0.79 0.07
CA ARG A 101 27.79 -2.11 -0.32
C ARG A 101 26.71 -3.16 -0.51
N PHE A 102 25.69 -3.16 0.34
CA PHE A 102 24.55 -4.07 0.21
C PHE A 102 23.73 -3.77 -1.04
N LEU A 103 23.46 -2.50 -1.32
CA LEU A 103 22.73 -2.08 -2.51
C LEU A 103 23.53 -2.34 -3.78
N GLU A 104 24.87 -2.20 -3.75
CA GLU A 104 25.73 -2.51 -4.89
C GLU A 104 25.58 -3.98 -5.32
N ASP A 105 25.68 -4.91 -4.37
CA ASP A 105 25.48 -6.34 -4.63
C ASP A 105 25.25 -7.09 -3.31
N ALA A 106 23.98 -7.32 -3.00
CA ALA A 106 23.60 -8.00 -1.73
C ALA A 106 24.21 -9.39 -1.59
N SER A 107 24.42 -10.11 -2.69
CA SER A 107 25.01 -11.45 -2.66
C SER A 107 26.51 -11.43 -2.36
N LYS A 108 27.21 -10.38 -2.77
CA LYS A 108 28.62 -10.18 -2.39
C LYS A 108 28.76 -9.66 -0.96
N PHE A 109 27.85 -8.76 -0.55
CA PHE A 109 27.84 -8.20 0.79
C PHE A 109 27.61 -9.28 1.84
N ALA A 110 26.63 -10.15 1.62
CA ALA A 110 26.27 -11.26 2.52
C ALA A 110 26.19 -12.57 1.74
N PRO A 111 27.33 -13.26 1.50
CA PRO A 111 27.35 -14.54 0.81
C PRO A 111 26.43 -15.56 1.47
N GLY A 112 25.54 -16.18 0.70
CA GLY A 112 24.47 -17.05 1.21
C GLY A 112 23.17 -16.29 1.54
N SER A 113 23.11 -14.99 1.33
CA SER A 113 21.89 -14.22 1.42
C SER A 113 20.89 -14.64 0.33
N THR A 114 19.61 -14.63 0.70
CA THR A 114 18.52 -14.80 -0.27
C THR A 114 18.16 -13.50 -1.01
N LYS A 115 18.85 -12.40 -0.70
CA LYS A 115 18.63 -11.10 -1.34
C LYS A 115 19.45 -10.99 -2.61
N SER A 116 18.80 -10.46 -3.64
CA SER A 116 19.40 -10.30 -4.99
C SER A 116 19.37 -8.86 -5.48
N ILE A 117 19.20 -7.90 -4.57
CA ILE A 117 19.20 -6.49 -4.96
C ILE A 117 20.57 -6.12 -5.52
N ARG A 118 20.55 -5.35 -6.61
CA ARG A 118 21.73 -4.82 -7.25
C ARG A 118 21.41 -3.47 -7.88
N VAL A 119 22.11 -2.44 -7.45
CA VAL A 119 22.03 -1.06 -7.94
C VAL A 119 23.42 -0.68 -8.40
N GLU A 120 23.66 -0.74 -9.71
CA GLU A 120 24.99 -0.56 -10.27
C GLU A 120 25.46 0.90 -10.20
N ASP A 121 24.54 1.85 -10.39
CA ASP A 121 24.85 3.27 -10.36
C ASP A 121 25.10 3.76 -8.93
N PRO A 122 26.31 4.23 -8.61
CA PRO A 122 26.65 4.75 -7.29
C PRO A 122 25.85 6.02 -6.92
N GLN A 123 25.46 6.83 -7.89
CA GLN A 123 24.64 8.00 -7.63
C GLN A 123 23.22 7.59 -7.21
N GLU A 124 22.62 6.60 -7.88
CA GLU A 124 21.33 6.07 -7.49
C GLU A 124 21.37 5.47 -6.08
N ARG A 125 22.44 4.76 -5.73
CA ARG A 125 22.61 4.21 -4.37
C ARG A 125 22.67 5.32 -3.32
N GLN A 126 23.40 6.38 -3.61
CA GLN A 126 23.48 7.53 -2.70
C GLN A 126 22.11 8.20 -2.50
N GLU A 127 21.37 8.41 -3.58
CA GLU A 127 20.03 8.99 -3.53
C GLU A 127 19.06 8.11 -2.69
N ILE A 128 19.16 6.79 -2.82
CA ILE A 128 18.40 5.86 -1.99
C ILE A 128 18.79 6.01 -0.51
N ILE A 129 20.07 6.03 -0.21
CA ILE A 129 20.57 6.12 1.18
C ILE A 129 20.14 7.47 1.80
N ASP A 130 20.33 8.56 1.09
CA ASP A 130 19.94 9.89 1.54
C ASP A 130 18.43 9.95 1.83
N TYR A 131 17.62 9.33 0.99
CA TYR A 131 16.19 9.23 1.22
C TYR A 131 15.87 8.36 2.45
N LEU A 132 16.50 7.20 2.61
CA LEU A 132 16.30 6.34 3.79
C LEU A 132 16.68 7.04 5.09
N LEU A 133 17.69 7.91 5.07
CA LEU A 133 18.05 8.75 6.21
C LEU A 133 16.97 9.78 6.57
N THR A 134 16.06 10.11 5.66
CA THR A 134 14.89 10.95 5.98
C THR A 134 13.74 10.16 6.63
N LEU A 135 13.77 8.81 6.55
CA LEU A 135 12.76 7.92 7.11
C LEU A 135 13.11 7.51 8.54
N MET A 136 13.44 8.48 9.38
CA MET A 136 13.84 8.28 10.76
C MET A 136 13.03 9.18 11.70
N ASP A 137 12.86 8.72 12.96
CA ASP A 137 12.26 9.51 14.05
C ASP A 137 13.24 10.52 14.64
#